data_05068d7c9e6849a5a811feea439f1275
#
_entry.id   05068d7c9e6849a5a811feea439f1275
#
_cell.length_a   1.000
_cell.length_b   1.000
_cell.length_c   1.000
_cell.angle_alpha   90.00
_cell.angle_beta   90.00
_cell.angle_gamma   90.00
#
_symmetry.space_group_name_H-M   'P 1'
#
loop_
_entity.id
_entity.type
_entity.pdbx_description
1 polymer ?
#
loop_
_entity_poly.entity_id
_entity_poly.type
_entity_poly.pdbx_seq_one_letter_code
_entity_poly.pdbx_strand_id
1 'polypeptide(L)'
;MEQRLIGREAELKLLNEYINSNRSEFIAVYGRRRVGKTFLIRKAVEDHFAFFMTGMNGVAKGEQLVNFSISLQKYTHSTTLQTFKSWLLAFYALSQYIETLPEGKKVIFIDELPWMDTAKSGFIPALENFWNSWAVLRNDIKLIVCGSATSWMINNLIRNRGGLHNRLTHHLIVKPFTLHECEEYFKAYHFGYSRKQIAECYMVMGGIPYYLSMMDKSKSLAQNIDQLFFADNAELKDEFNDLYRALFKKSADHIAVVTALATKGMGMTRQELVKASGGKDNGAFSTVLEELEQCGFIRLYEPFSTANKMTSDIRQKRNTLFQLVDFYTLFYFRFIKHNKYQDSSFWSSSQNSQLYHTWAGLSFEMLCLNHIDKIKHALGISGVQTLVCSWRSSNTEKRTQIDLLIDRKDETINICEMKFYKSEFEISKEYEEKLLEKLRIFTEETKTSKSLLLTLITSFGLKQNKHSDIVQKQITMDELFI
;
A
#
# COMPACT_ATOMS: atom_id res chain seq x y z
N MET A 1 -10.17 20.10 16.33
CA MET A 1 -11.00 18.89 16.39
C MET A 1 -10.16 17.76 16.97
N GLU A 2 -10.68 17.01 17.91
CA GLU A 2 -10.00 15.83 18.43
C GLU A 2 -9.86 14.81 17.31
N GLN A 3 -8.63 14.37 17.03
CA GLN A 3 -8.36 13.37 15.99
C GLN A 3 -8.87 12.01 16.49
N ARG A 4 -9.91 11.50 15.85
CA ARG A 4 -10.47 10.17 16.14
C ARG A 4 -9.74 9.12 15.31
N LEU A 5 -9.49 7.96 15.92
CA LEU A 5 -9.08 6.78 15.16
C LEU A 5 -10.31 6.27 14.41
N ILE A 6 -10.21 6.25 13.10
CA ILE A 6 -11.27 5.77 12.20
C ILE A 6 -10.75 4.50 11.52
N GLY A 7 -11.61 3.50 11.44
CA GLY A 7 -11.18 2.18 10.98
C GLY A 7 -10.12 1.58 11.89
N ARG A 8 -9.34 0.65 11.38
CA ARG A 8 -8.20 0.03 12.11
C ARG A 8 -8.60 -0.85 13.29
N GLU A 9 -9.85 -1.32 13.33
CA GLU A 9 -10.33 -2.16 14.43
C GLU A 9 -9.50 -3.44 14.57
N ALA A 10 -9.13 -4.05 13.42
CA ALA A 10 -8.33 -5.27 13.41
C ALA A 10 -6.91 -5.01 13.92
N GLU A 11 -6.26 -3.94 13.43
CA GLU A 11 -4.91 -3.56 13.85
C GLU A 11 -4.87 -3.13 15.32
N LEU A 12 -5.87 -2.35 15.76
CA LEU A 12 -5.98 -1.91 17.15
C LEU A 12 -6.20 -3.12 18.09
N LYS A 13 -7.05 -4.06 17.71
CA LYS A 13 -7.29 -5.29 18.48
C LYS A 13 -6.00 -6.09 18.64
N LEU A 14 -5.25 -6.32 17.54
CA LEU A 14 -3.98 -7.04 17.58
C LEU A 14 -2.95 -6.31 18.46
N LEU A 15 -2.79 -5.00 18.31
CA LEU A 15 -1.87 -4.22 19.16
C LEU A 15 -2.26 -4.33 20.64
N ASN A 16 -3.54 -4.22 20.97
CA ASN A 16 -4.02 -4.37 22.35
C ASN A 16 -3.77 -5.78 22.90
N GLU A 17 -3.94 -6.83 22.10
CA GLU A 17 -3.61 -8.21 22.49
C GLU A 17 -2.11 -8.34 22.80
N TYR A 18 -1.23 -7.79 21.95
CA TYR A 18 0.22 -7.84 22.15
C TYR A 18 0.66 -7.03 23.37
N ILE A 19 0.15 -5.81 23.53
CA ILE A 19 0.47 -4.94 24.66
C ILE A 19 -0.01 -5.58 25.97
N ASN A 20 -1.16 -6.26 25.96
CA ASN A 20 -1.75 -6.88 27.13
C ASN A 20 -1.24 -8.28 27.46
N SER A 21 -0.36 -8.85 26.65
CA SER A 21 0.26 -10.16 26.93
C SER A 21 1.06 -10.17 28.24
N ASN A 22 1.27 -11.37 28.82
CA ASN A 22 2.01 -11.55 30.09
C ASN A 22 3.50 -11.88 29.86
N ARG A 23 4.07 -11.48 28.73
CA ARG A 23 5.49 -11.65 28.40
C ARG A 23 6.03 -10.41 27.72
N SER A 24 7.34 -10.25 27.65
CA SER A 24 7.94 -9.19 26.85
C SER A 24 7.68 -9.42 25.37
N GLU A 25 7.31 -8.35 24.66
CA GLU A 25 6.98 -8.39 23.24
C GLU A 25 7.86 -7.40 22.45
N PHE A 26 8.35 -7.86 21.31
CA PHE A 26 9.04 -7.01 20.33
C PHE A 26 8.17 -6.92 19.07
N ILE A 27 7.55 -5.78 18.88
CA ILE A 27 6.52 -5.55 17.88
C ILE A 27 7.04 -4.59 16.83
N ALA A 28 7.09 -5.02 15.55
CA ALA A 28 7.41 -4.14 14.43
C ALA A 28 6.13 -3.67 13.74
N VAL A 29 5.89 -2.37 13.67
CA VAL A 29 4.77 -1.76 12.94
C VAL A 29 5.34 -1.04 11.72
N TYR A 30 4.94 -1.44 10.53
CA TYR A 30 5.48 -0.89 9.30
C TYR A 30 4.41 -0.73 8.22
N GLY A 31 4.76 -0.08 7.16
CA GLY A 31 3.87 0.22 6.04
C GLY A 31 4.17 1.59 5.48
N ARG A 32 3.46 1.95 4.43
CA ARG A 32 3.66 3.16 3.66
C ARG A 32 3.69 4.42 4.55
N ARG A 33 4.42 5.46 4.11
CA ARG A 33 4.39 6.78 4.73
C ARG A 33 2.96 7.34 4.73
N ARG A 34 2.57 8.05 5.82
CA ARG A 34 1.28 8.78 5.96
C ARG A 34 0.03 7.90 6.11
N VAL A 35 0.17 6.59 6.35
CA VAL A 35 -0.95 5.69 6.64
C VAL A 35 -1.42 5.70 8.10
N GLY A 36 -0.78 6.51 8.98
CA GLY A 36 -1.22 6.67 10.36
C GLY A 36 -0.61 5.69 11.38
N LYS A 37 0.56 5.07 11.11
CA LYS A 37 1.23 4.11 12.02
C LYS A 37 1.44 4.66 13.43
N THR A 38 2.12 5.79 13.53
CA THR A 38 2.42 6.47 14.81
C THR A 38 1.13 6.83 15.55
N PHE A 39 0.12 7.31 14.82
CA PHE A 39 -1.19 7.64 15.39
C PHE A 39 -1.91 6.41 15.95
N LEU A 40 -1.90 5.29 15.24
CA LEU A 40 -2.47 4.01 15.68
C LEU A 40 -1.80 3.53 16.97
N ILE A 41 -0.44 3.53 17.02
CA ILE A 41 0.32 3.11 18.21
C ILE A 41 -0.01 4.01 19.40
N ARG A 42 -0.01 5.33 19.22
CA ARG A 42 -0.32 6.30 20.28
C ARG A 42 -1.73 6.09 20.84
N LYS A 43 -2.71 5.82 19.98
CA LYS A 43 -4.09 5.52 20.42
C LYS A 43 -4.20 4.17 21.13
N ALA A 44 -3.45 3.15 20.72
CA ALA A 44 -3.45 1.83 21.38
C ALA A 44 -2.93 1.87 22.82
N VAL A 45 -2.03 2.81 23.14
CA VAL A 45 -1.43 2.96 24.48
C VAL A 45 -1.93 4.23 25.21
N GLU A 46 -2.89 4.94 24.64
CA GLU A 46 -3.43 6.19 25.18
C GLU A 46 -2.33 7.21 25.55
N ASP A 47 -1.28 7.27 24.74
CA ASP A 47 -0.06 8.07 24.94
C ASP A 47 0.74 7.75 26.24
N HIS A 48 0.45 6.62 26.90
CA HIS A 48 1.16 6.18 28.10
C HIS A 48 2.41 5.36 27.75
N PHE A 49 3.51 6.05 27.49
CA PHE A 49 4.81 5.43 27.20
C PHE A 49 5.74 5.47 28.41
N ALA A 50 6.43 4.37 28.70
CA ALA A 50 7.58 4.37 29.59
C ALA A 50 8.79 5.10 28.93
N PHE A 51 8.88 5.03 27.59
CA PHE A 51 9.83 5.79 26.80
C PHE A 51 9.33 5.90 25.35
N PHE A 52 9.46 7.10 24.77
CA PHE A 52 9.15 7.37 23.37
C PHE A 52 10.21 8.27 22.75
N MET A 53 10.67 7.89 21.55
CA MET A 53 11.47 8.76 20.71
C MET A 53 11.17 8.54 19.22
N THR A 54 11.45 9.56 18.43
CA THR A 54 11.41 9.49 16.96
C THR A 54 12.80 9.72 16.40
N GLY A 55 13.25 8.86 15.49
CA GLY A 55 14.50 9.07 14.75
C GLY A 55 14.48 10.35 13.91
N MET A 56 15.63 10.92 13.66
CA MET A 56 15.79 12.11 12.82
C MET A 56 16.29 11.71 11.43
N ASN A 57 15.65 12.25 10.39
CA ASN A 57 16.04 11.96 9.02
C ASN A 57 17.33 12.69 8.63
N GLY A 58 18.24 12.00 7.95
CA GLY A 58 19.42 12.60 7.30
C GLY A 58 20.51 13.10 8.23
N VAL A 59 20.47 12.76 9.53
CA VAL A 59 21.50 13.19 10.50
C VAL A 59 22.50 12.08 10.84
N ALA A 60 23.67 12.46 11.35
CA ALA A 60 24.70 11.53 11.74
C ALA A 60 24.39 10.84 13.10
N LYS A 61 25.12 9.74 13.40
CA LYS A 61 25.01 8.99 14.67
C LYS A 61 25.06 9.89 15.91
N GLY A 62 25.95 10.88 15.93
CA GLY A 62 26.13 11.78 17.09
C GLY A 62 24.84 12.56 17.42
N GLU A 63 24.20 13.11 16.40
CA GLU A 63 22.95 13.86 16.54
C GLU A 63 21.78 12.94 16.94
N GLN A 64 21.73 11.70 16.43
CA GLN A 64 20.77 10.71 16.89
C GLN A 64 20.93 10.38 18.38
N LEU A 65 22.17 10.25 18.86
CA LEU A 65 22.46 10.01 20.28
C LEU A 65 22.09 11.23 21.16
N VAL A 66 22.28 12.43 20.67
CA VAL A 66 21.79 13.66 21.35
C VAL A 66 20.27 13.65 21.43
N ASN A 67 19.58 13.32 20.34
CA ASN A 67 18.12 13.20 20.31
C ASN A 67 17.61 12.14 21.30
N PHE A 68 18.29 10.99 21.38
CA PHE A 68 18.02 9.97 22.40
C PHE A 68 18.19 10.52 23.82
N SER A 69 19.30 11.22 24.08
CA SER A 69 19.59 11.83 25.37
C SER A 69 18.49 12.83 25.81
N ILE A 70 18.06 13.69 24.90
CA ILE A 70 16.95 14.65 25.13
C ILE A 70 15.66 13.90 25.43
N SER A 71 15.37 12.83 24.67
CA SER A 71 14.18 12.03 24.91
C SER A 71 14.25 11.33 26.27
N LEU A 72 15.38 10.74 26.64
CA LEU A 72 15.56 10.08 27.94
C LEU A 72 15.45 11.09 29.10
N GLN A 73 16.01 12.28 28.95
CA GLN A 73 15.92 13.36 29.96
C GLN A 73 14.48 13.74 30.28
N LYS A 74 13.58 13.78 29.28
CA LYS A 74 12.15 14.09 29.48
C LYS A 74 11.47 13.07 30.40
N TYR A 75 11.83 11.79 30.28
CA TYR A 75 11.24 10.71 31.08
C TYR A 75 11.89 10.56 32.45
N THR A 76 13.21 10.80 32.56
CA THR A 76 13.93 10.74 33.86
C THR A 76 13.74 12.00 34.70
N HIS A 77 13.21 13.07 34.13
CA HIS A 77 13.12 14.40 34.76
C HIS A 77 14.49 14.92 35.28
N SER A 78 15.58 14.44 34.68
CA SER A 78 16.91 14.84 35.08
C SER A 78 17.20 16.29 34.70
N THR A 79 17.86 17.02 35.57
CA THR A 79 18.32 18.40 35.31
C THR A 79 19.56 18.44 34.41
N THR A 80 20.27 17.32 34.26
CA THR A 80 21.51 17.24 33.50
C THR A 80 21.31 16.35 32.26
N LEU A 81 21.69 16.84 31.10
CA LEU A 81 21.65 16.06 29.86
C LEU A 81 22.79 15.02 29.89
N GLN A 82 22.43 13.74 29.92
CA GLN A 82 23.38 12.65 29.82
C GLN A 82 23.82 12.47 28.36
N THR A 83 25.13 12.40 28.09
CA THR A 83 25.68 12.21 26.75
C THR A 83 26.16 10.80 26.54
N PHE A 84 25.92 10.22 25.38
CA PHE A 84 26.29 8.85 25.03
C PHE A 84 27.31 8.82 23.87
N LYS A 85 28.31 7.96 23.98
CA LYS A 85 29.32 7.71 22.90
C LYS A 85 28.89 6.60 21.95
N SER A 86 27.92 5.77 22.34
CA SER A 86 27.44 4.63 21.56
C SER A 86 25.98 4.30 21.88
N TRP A 87 25.32 3.65 20.96
CA TRP A 87 23.98 3.11 21.16
C TRP A 87 23.90 2.09 22.29
N LEU A 88 24.98 1.30 22.47
CA LEU A 88 25.06 0.34 23.57
C LEU A 88 24.92 1.03 24.94
N LEU A 89 25.65 2.14 25.15
CA LEU A 89 25.54 2.92 26.40
C LEU A 89 24.19 3.62 26.53
N ALA A 90 23.62 4.08 25.40
CA ALA A 90 22.30 4.70 25.40
C ALA A 90 21.20 3.70 25.81
N PHE A 91 21.17 2.51 25.22
CA PHE A 91 20.24 1.46 25.60
C PHE A 91 20.46 0.91 27.02
N TYR A 92 21.70 0.86 27.49
CA TYR A 92 22.01 0.51 28.88
C TYR A 92 21.40 1.55 29.84
N ALA A 93 21.56 2.85 29.57
CA ALA A 93 20.94 3.90 30.39
C ALA A 93 19.41 3.82 30.35
N LEU A 94 18.83 3.46 29.20
CA LEU A 94 17.37 3.21 29.11
C LEU A 94 16.95 2.05 29.99
N SER A 95 17.65 0.92 29.99
CA SER A 95 17.33 -0.23 30.84
C SER A 95 17.36 0.15 32.31
N GLN A 96 18.41 0.88 32.74
CA GLN A 96 18.53 1.36 34.12
C GLN A 96 17.34 2.27 34.51
N TYR A 97 16.95 3.20 33.63
CA TYR A 97 15.76 4.03 33.86
C TYR A 97 14.48 3.19 33.99
N ILE A 98 14.24 2.27 33.08
CA ILE A 98 13.04 1.42 33.09
C ILE A 98 12.97 0.59 34.40
N GLU A 99 14.10 0.17 34.97
CA GLU A 99 14.15 -0.56 36.25
C GLU A 99 13.73 0.29 37.45
N THR A 100 13.80 1.61 37.35
CA THR A 100 13.32 2.52 38.42
C THR A 100 11.80 2.72 38.40
N LEU A 101 11.14 2.33 37.32
CA LEU A 101 9.69 2.55 37.18
C LEU A 101 8.90 1.55 38.04
N PRO A 102 7.72 1.97 38.56
CA PRO A 102 6.85 1.08 39.36
C PRO A 102 6.42 -0.17 38.57
N GLU A 103 5.95 -1.19 39.26
CA GLU A 103 5.42 -2.40 38.60
C GLU A 103 4.36 -2.09 37.53
N GLY A 104 4.23 -2.97 36.55
CA GLY A 104 3.30 -2.83 35.41
C GLY A 104 3.99 -2.86 34.08
N LYS A 105 3.24 -2.85 33.00
CA LYS A 105 3.75 -2.93 31.63
C LYS A 105 4.49 -1.67 31.24
N LYS A 106 5.64 -1.84 30.61
CA LYS A 106 6.54 -0.76 30.15
C LYS A 106 6.54 -0.70 28.63
N VAL A 107 5.78 0.23 28.07
CA VAL A 107 5.75 0.44 26.63
C VAL A 107 6.91 1.35 26.22
N ILE A 108 7.84 0.81 25.46
CA ILE A 108 8.95 1.53 24.84
C ILE A 108 8.62 1.68 23.35
N PHE A 109 8.48 2.90 22.88
CA PHE A 109 8.18 3.16 21.47
C PHE A 109 9.32 3.91 20.78
N ILE A 110 9.85 3.31 19.72
CA ILE A 110 10.89 3.89 18.86
C ILE A 110 10.30 4.08 17.47
N ASP A 111 9.98 5.33 17.13
CA ASP A 111 9.41 5.69 15.83
C ASP A 111 10.51 6.04 14.82
N GLU A 112 10.22 5.79 13.53
CA GLU A 112 11.13 5.95 12.39
C GLU A 112 12.51 5.32 12.64
N LEU A 113 12.49 4.08 13.13
CA LEU A 113 13.67 3.28 13.44
C LEU A 113 14.72 3.24 12.30
N PRO A 114 14.33 3.12 11.00
CA PRO A 114 15.30 3.10 9.90
C PRO A 114 16.24 4.31 9.85
N TRP A 115 15.83 5.47 10.37
CA TRP A 115 16.63 6.69 10.34
C TRP A 115 17.80 6.67 11.35
N MET A 116 17.72 5.80 12.36
CA MET A 116 18.78 5.64 13.37
C MET A 116 19.89 4.68 12.91
N ASP A 117 19.60 3.80 11.94
CA ASP A 117 20.56 2.87 11.38
C ASP A 117 21.43 3.55 10.30
N THR A 118 22.25 4.49 10.73
CA THR A 118 23.22 5.16 9.86
C THR A 118 24.46 4.28 9.66
N ALA A 119 25.22 4.56 8.60
CA ALA A 119 26.42 3.79 8.28
C ALA A 119 27.39 3.72 9.48
N LYS A 120 27.77 2.50 9.86
CA LYS A 120 28.68 2.22 10.99
C LYS A 120 28.18 2.76 12.35
N SER A 121 26.89 2.99 12.52
CA SER A 121 26.33 3.51 13.77
C SER A 121 26.41 2.52 14.93
N GLY A 122 26.37 1.21 14.61
CA GLY A 122 26.24 0.15 15.62
C GLY A 122 24.86 0.10 16.27
N PHE A 123 23.82 0.71 15.62
CA PHE A 123 22.47 0.78 16.15
C PHE A 123 21.81 -0.61 16.26
N ILE A 124 21.79 -1.35 15.16
CA ILE A 124 21.17 -2.69 15.15
C ILE A 124 21.81 -3.64 16.14
N PRO A 125 23.16 -3.81 16.21
CA PRO A 125 23.78 -4.63 17.25
C PRO A 125 23.48 -4.17 18.69
N ALA A 126 23.34 -2.87 18.93
CA ALA A 126 23.00 -2.36 20.25
C ALA A 126 21.53 -2.65 20.63
N LEU A 127 20.60 -2.50 19.69
CA LEU A 127 19.19 -2.88 19.86
C LEU A 127 19.04 -4.39 20.10
N GLU A 128 19.79 -5.18 19.34
CA GLU A 128 19.87 -6.63 19.52
C GLU A 128 20.36 -7.00 20.91
N ASN A 129 21.45 -6.38 21.40
CA ASN A 129 21.95 -6.60 22.75
C ASN A 129 20.91 -6.20 23.80
N PHE A 130 20.29 -5.03 23.68
CA PHE A 130 19.24 -4.55 24.57
C PHE A 130 18.07 -5.56 24.68
N TRP A 131 17.62 -6.09 23.56
CA TRP A 131 16.54 -7.07 23.54
C TRP A 131 17.00 -8.41 24.13
N ASN A 132 18.09 -9.00 23.63
CA ASN A 132 18.50 -10.36 23.94
C ASN A 132 19.07 -10.52 25.36
N SER A 133 19.78 -9.50 25.87
CA SER A 133 20.45 -9.60 27.17
C SER A 133 19.60 -9.08 28.34
N TRP A 134 18.55 -8.30 28.06
CA TRP A 134 17.77 -7.66 29.12
C TRP A 134 16.25 -7.75 28.87
N ALA A 135 15.70 -7.20 27.78
CA ALA A 135 14.27 -7.03 27.64
C ALA A 135 13.51 -8.37 27.54
N VAL A 136 14.03 -9.36 26.84
CA VAL A 136 13.41 -10.68 26.67
C VAL A 136 13.38 -11.49 27.96
N LEU A 137 14.28 -11.21 28.91
CA LEU A 137 14.36 -11.90 30.20
C LEU A 137 13.28 -11.39 31.20
N ARG A 138 12.63 -10.31 30.85
CA ARG A 138 11.50 -9.72 31.61
C ARG A 138 10.17 -10.21 31.05
N ASN A 139 9.10 -9.85 31.72
CA ASN A 139 7.72 -10.18 31.28
C ASN A 139 6.85 -8.92 31.03
N ASP A 140 7.39 -7.75 31.30
CA ASP A 140 6.69 -6.46 31.32
C ASP A 140 7.06 -5.50 30.19
N ILE A 141 8.08 -5.81 29.38
CA ILE A 141 8.57 -4.91 28.30
C ILE A 141 7.75 -5.08 27.02
N LYS A 142 7.21 -3.98 26.52
CA LYS A 142 6.54 -3.89 25.20
C LYS A 142 7.34 -2.95 24.32
N LEU A 143 8.32 -3.51 23.58
CA LEU A 143 9.14 -2.76 22.65
C LEU A 143 8.41 -2.68 21.31
N ILE A 144 7.88 -1.51 21.00
CA ILE A 144 7.22 -1.21 19.72
C ILE A 144 8.20 -0.39 18.88
N VAL A 145 8.50 -0.86 17.69
CA VAL A 145 9.31 -0.13 16.71
C VAL A 145 8.50 0.14 15.46
N CYS A 146 8.68 1.32 14.88
CA CYS A 146 7.93 1.75 13.71
C CYS A 146 8.85 2.29 12.63
N GLY A 147 8.44 2.15 11.37
CA GLY A 147 9.17 2.73 10.26
C GLY A 147 8.35 2.82 8.98
N SER A 148 8.57 3.90 8.23
CA SER A 148 7.97 4.13 6.92
C SER A 148 8.78 3.53 5.77
N ALA A 149 10.09 3.31 5.94
CA ALA A 149 10.94 2.59 4.99
C ALA A 149 10.67 1.08 5.07
N THR A 150 9.59 0.65 4.44
CA THR A 150 9.05 -0.72 4.52
C THR A 150 10.09 -1.77 4.16
N SER A 151 10.84 -1.58 3.07
CA SER A 151 11.90 -2.49 2.64
C SER A 151 13.01 -2.63 3.69
N TRP A 152 13.41 -1.51 4.34
CA TRP A 152 14.38 -1.59 5.42
C TRP A 152 13.84 -2.41 6.61
N MET A 153 12.59 -2.17 7.02
CA MET A 153 11.92 -2.91 8.11
C MET A 153 11.85 -4.42 7.80
N ILE A 154 11.50 -4.78 6.58
CA ILE A 154 11.44 -6.18 6.15
C ILE A 154 12.84 -6.81 6.15
N ASN A 155 13.82 -6.17 5.54
CA ASN A 155 15.13 -6.78 5.29
C ASN A 155 16.01 -6.79 6.53
N ASN A 156 15.95 -5.74 7.38
CA ASN A 156 16.85 -5.58 8.52
C ASN A 156 16.25 -6.02 9.87
N LEU A 157 14.91 -6.13 9.96
CA LEU A 157 14.25 -6.63 11.16
C LEU A 157 13.58 -7.97 10.93
N ILE A 158 12.59 -8.03 10.02
CA ILE A 158 11.70 -9.20 9.88
C ILE A 158 12.45 -10.39 9.29
N ARG A 159 13.24 -10.17 8.23
CA ARG A 159 14.07 -11.18 7.56
C ARG A 159 15.54 -11.14 7.99
N ASN A 160 15.82 -10.49 9.12
CA ASN A 160 17.18 -10.41 9.65
C ASN A 160 17.75 -11.81 9.83
N ARG A 161 19.01 -12.00 9.39
CA ARG A 161 19.74 -13.27 9.55
C ARG A 161 20.79 -13.21 10.67
N GLY A 162 20.90 -12.07 11.37
CA GLY A 162 21.77 -11.84 12.53
C GLY A 162 21.07 -12.15 13.84
N GLY A 163 21.47 -11.50 14.90
CA GLY A 163 20.98 -11.76 16.26
C GLY A 163 19.55 -11.27 16.55
N LEU A 164 18.92 -10.52 15.62
CA LEU A 164 17.50 -10.25 15.64
C LEU A 164 16.68 -11.34 14.93
N HIS A 165 17.32 -12.37 14.37
CA HIS A 165 16.61 -13.48 13.71
C HIS A 165 15.63 -14.14 14.67
N ASN A 166 14.36 -14.22 14.28
CA ASN A 166 13.25 -14.76 15.09
C ASN A 166 13.09 -14.09 16.49
N ARG A 167 13.52 -12.83 16.66
CA ARG A 167 13.36 -12.09 17.91
C ARG A 167 12.13 -11.19 17.92
N LEU A 168 11.67 -10.75 16.74
CA LEU A 168 10.36 -10.12 16.67
C LEU A 168 9.28 -11.13 17.08
N THR A 169 8.50 -10.77 18.09
CA THR A 169 7.36 -11.59 18.50
C THR A 169 6.16 -11.38 17.60
N HIS A 170 6.03 -10.15 17.10
CA HIS A 170 4.95 -9.76 16.19
C HIS A 170 5.40 -8.73 15.15
N HIS A 171 4.77 -8.76 13.99
CA HIS A 171 4.87 -7.71 13.00
C HIS A 171 3.50 -7.35 12.44
N LEU A 172 3.23 -6.06 12.30
CA LEU A 172 1.97 -5.51 11.83
C LEU A 172 2.20 -4.57 10.65
N ILE A 173 1.61 -4.90 9.52
CA ILE A 173 1.60 -4.02 8.35
C ILE A 173 0.36 -3.12 8.39
N VAL A 174 0.58 -1.80 8.38
CA VAL A 174 -0.50 -0.82 8.27
C VAL A 174 -0.64 -0.40 6.81
N LYS A 175 -1.73 -0.82 6.18
CA LYS A 175 -2.05 -0.52 4.77
C LYS A 175 -2.78 0.82 4.65
N PRO A 176 -2.91 1.43 3.45
CA PRO A 176 -3.88 2.48 3.20
C PRO A 176 -5.29 2.05 3.63
N PHE A 177 -6.19 3.00 3.87
CA PHE A 177 -7.59 2.71 4.12
C PHE A 177 -8.21 1.95 2.95
N THR A 178 -9.14 1.04 3.26
CA THR A 178 -10.05 0.45 2.29
C THR A 178 -11.13 1.48 1.89
N LEU A 179 -11.96 1.16 0.89
CA LEU A 179 -13.11 2.00 0.57
C LEU A 179 -14.09 2.13 1.75
N HIS A 180 -14.28 1.04 2.49
CA HIS A 180 -15.10 1.05 3.70
C HIS A 180 -14.58 2.03 4.75
N GLU A 181 -13.29 1.95 5.09
CA GLU A 181 -12.65 2.87 6.05
C GLU A 181 -12.66 4.32 5.56
N CYS A 182 -12.55 4.55 4.24
CA CYS A 182 -12.73 5.88 3.67
C CYS A 182 -14.18 6.38 3.83
N GLU A 183 -15.19 5.52 3.62
CA GLU A 183 -16.59 5.87 3.84
C GLU A 183 -16.83 6.22 5.31
N GLU A 184 -16.30 5.45 6.25
CA GLU A 184 -16.36 5.74 7.69
C GLU A 184 -15.67 7.07 8.02
N TYR A 185 -14.50 7.33 7.43
CA TYR A 185 -13.79 8.59 7.60
C TYR A 185 -14.64 9.78 7.16
N PHE A 186 -15.20 9.75 5.96
CA PHE A 186 -16.02 10.85 5.45
C PHE A 186 -17.31 11.04 6.25
N LYS A 187 -17.95 9.97 6.71
CA LYS A 187 -19.10 10.03 7.61
C LYS A 187 -18.74 10.64 8.96
N ALA A 188 -17.64 10.21 9.59
CA ALA A 188 -17.21 10.69 10.89
C ALA A 188 -16.84 12.18 10.91
N TYR A 189 -16.33 12.70 9.78
CA TYR A 189 -15.98 14.11 9.61
C TYR A 189 -17.06 14.94 8.90
N HIS A 190 -18.24 14.34 8.68
CA HIS A 190 -19.44 15.01 8.11
C HIS A 190 -19.23 15.53 6.68
N PHE A 191 -18.55 14.78 5.83
CA PHE A 191 -18.53 15.02 4.40
C PHE A 191 -19.78 14.44 3.75
N GLY A 192 -20.44 15.20 2.88
CA GLY A 192 -21.64 14.76 2.15
C GLY A 192 -21.35 13.99 0.86
N TYR A 193 -20.26 13.21 0.79
CA TYR A 193 -19.85 12.53 -0.45
C TYR A 193 -20.60 11.22 -0.67
N SER A 194 -21.06 11.00 -1.90
CA SER A 194 -21.59 9.70 -2.35
C SER A 194 -20.45 8.67 -2.47
N ARG A 195 -20.80 7.37 -2.46
CA ARG A 195 -19.84 6.28 -2.68
C ARG A 195 -19.05 6.44 -3.98
N LYS A 196 -19.68 6.95 -5.05
CA LYS A 196 -18.95 7.27 -6.28
C LYS A 196 -17.88 8.33 -6.07
N GLN A 197 -18.18 9.41 -5.36
CA GLN A 197 -17.19 10.45 -5.04
C GLN A 197 -16.09 9.93 -4.12
N ILE A 198 -16.43 9.05 -3.18
CA ILE A 198 -15.45 8.39 -2.31
C ILE A 198 -14.52 7.48 -3.12
N ALA A 199 -15.05 6.68 -4.05
CA ALA A 199 -14.26 5.86 -4.95
C ALA A 199 -13.37 6.72 -5.87
N GLU A 200 -13.87 7.82 -6.39
CA GLU A 200 -13.11 8.76 -7.21
C GLU A 200 -12.00 9.44 -6.39
N CYS A 201 -12.28 9.86 -5.16
CA CYS A 201 -11.28 10.33 -4.22
C CYS A 201 -10.20 9.28 -3.95
N TYR A 202 -10.61 8.03 -3.75
CA TYR A 202 -9.69 6.91 -3.57
C TYR A 202 -8.79 6.70 -4.80
N MET A 203 -9.35 6.78 -6.00
CA MET A 203 -8.59 6.68 -7.26
C MET A 203 -7.57 7.82 -7.45
N VAL A 204 -7.75 8.97 -6.77
CA VAL A 204 -6.77 10.07 -6.72
C VAL A 204 -5.75 9.88 -5.61
N MET A 205 -6.19 9.61 -4.38
CA MET A 205 -5.39 9.71 -3.15
C MET A 205 -4.98 8.35 -2.55
N GLY A 206 -5.55 7.24 -3.03
CA GLY A 206 -5.16 5.88 -2.63
C GLY A 206 -5.52 5.49 -1.20
N GLY A 207 -6.53 6.11 -0.59
CA GLY A 207 -6.95 5.81 0.78
C GLY A 207 -5.90 6.19 1.84
N ILE A 208 -5.06 7.18 1.58
CA ILE A 208 -4.03 7.65 2.52
C ILE A 208 -4.66 8.61 3.54
N PRO A 209 -4.77 8.25 4.84
CA PRO A 209 -5.46 9.06 5.83
C PRO A 209 -4.96 10.50 5.92
N TYR A 210 -3.66 10.71 5.78
CA TYR A 210 -3.07 12.04 5.82
C TYR A 210 -3.59 12.93 4.68
N TYR A 211 -3.74 12.42 3.47
CA TYR A 211 -4.28 13.20 2.35
C TYR A 211 -5.76 13.52 2.56
N LEU A 212 -6.53 12.56 3.09
CA LEU A 212 -7.92 12.78 3.42
C LEU A 212 -8.10 13.86 4.50
N SER A 213 -7.16 13.95 5.46
CA SER A 213 -7.21 14.94 6.54
C SER A 213 -6.98 16.39 6.09
N MET A 214 -6.47 16.60 4.88
CA MET A 214 -6.27 17.93 4.27
C MET A 214 -7.52 18.43 3.55
N MET A 215 -8.55 17.58 3.37
CA MET A 215 -9.75 17.95 2.64
C MET A 215 -10.66 18.83 3.47
N ASP A 216 -11.32 19.77 2.80
CA ASP A 216 -12.31 20.70 3.37
C ASP A 216 -13.73 20.19 3.07
N LYS A 217 -14.49 19.88 4.12
CA LYS A 217 -15.86 19.37 4.00
C LYS A 217 -16.86 20.38 3.41
N SER A 218 -16.51 21.67 3.38
CA SER A 218 -17.35 22.72 2.77
C SER A 218 -17.21 22.79 1.25
N LYS A 219 -16.26 22.01 0.67
CA LYS A 219 -15.94 22.01 -0.74
C LYS A 219 -16.37 20.72 -1.43
N SER A 220 -16.70 20.83 -2.72
CA SER A 220 -16.88 19.63 -3.55
C SER A 220 -15.59 18.84 -3.66
N LEU A 221 -15.67 17.57 -4.08
CA LEU A 221 -14.49 16.73 -4.33
C LEU A 221 -13.56 17.39 -5.36
N ALA A 222 -14.11 17.94 -6.44
CA ALA A 222 -13.31 18.58 -7.48
C ALA A 222 -12.55 19.81 -6.96
N GLN A 223 -13.21 20.66 -6.16
CA GLN A 223 -12.57 21.80 -5.54
C GLN A 223 -11.47 21.40 -4.56
N ASN A 224 -11.66 20.33 -3.79
CA ASN A 224 -10.62 19.80 -2.91
C ASN A 224 -9.41 19.30 -3.70
N ILE A 225 -9.62 18.57 -4.79
CA ILE A 225 -8.54 18.07 -5.64
C ILE A 225 -7.78 19.23 -6.29
N ASP A 226 -8.47 20.22 -6.84
CA ASP A 226 -7.82 21.40 -7.43
C ASP A 226 -6.99 22.14 -6.38
N GLN A 227 -7.53 22.36 -5.20
CA GLN A 227 -6.80 23.04 -4.13
C GLN A 227 -5.56 22.29 -3.67
N LEU A 228 -5.66 20.97 -3.47
CA LEU A 228 -4.57 20.16 -2.90
C LEU A 228 -3.44 19.85 -3.89
N PHE A 229 -3.73 19.86 -5.21
CA PHE A 229 -2.77 19.41 -6.22
C PHE A 229 -2.43 20.46 -7.28
N PHE A 230 -3.31 21.44 -7.54
CA PHE A 230 -3.16 22.34 -8.69
C PHE A 230 -3.08 23.82 -8.33
N ALA A 231 -3.56 24.24 -7.15
CA ALA A 231 -3.41 25.63 -6.69
C ALA A 231 -1.92 26.04 -6.58
N ASP A 232 -1.63 27.32 -6.63
CA ASP A 232 -0.26 27.84 -6.56
C ASP A 232 0.49 27.36 -5.32
N ASN A 233 -0.19 27.33 -4.16
CA ASN A 233 0.33 26.84 -2.89
C ASN A 233 -0.22 25.46 -2.53
N ALA A 234 -0.44 24.58 -3.52
CA ALA A 234 -1.00 23.26 -3.30
C ALA A 234 -0.04 22.37 -2.48
N GLU A 235 -0.51 21.89 -1.33
CA GLU A 235 0.30 21.13 -0.37
C GLU A 235 0.83 19.80 -0.90
N LEU A 236 0.16 19.20 -1.88
CA LEU A 236 0.52 17.91 -2.46
C LEU A 236 1.13 18.02 -3.88
N LYS A 237 1.44 19.23 -4.33
CA LYS A 237 2.02 19.49 -5.66
C LYS A 237 3.38 18.80 -5.84
N ASP A 238 4.26 18.89 -4.83
CA ASP A 238 5.62 18.35 -4.84
C ASP A 238 5.74 17.00 -4.12
N GLU A 239 4.63 16.50 -3.59
CA GLU A 239 4.56 15.26 -2.80
C GLU A 239 5.21 14.06 -3.48
N PHE A 240 5.12 13.96 -4.81
CA PHE A 240 5.72 12.84 -5.56
C PHE A 240 7.22 12.72 -5.30
N ASN A 241 7.95 13.81 -5.46
CA ASN A 241 9.41 13.82 -5.27
C ASN A 241 9.78 13.58 -3.81
N ASP A 242 9.06 14.20 -2.88
CA ASP A 242 9.32 14.09 -1.45
C ASP A 242 9.03 12.68 -0.93
N LEU A 243 7.98 12.03 -1.44
CA LEU A 243 7.64 10.65 -1.09
C LEU A 243 8.75 9.68 -1.49
N TYR A 244 9.21 9.75 -2.74
CA TYR A 244 10.24 8.84 -3.24
C TYR A 244 11.60 9.09 -2.59
N ARG A 245 12.00 10.35 -2.37
CA ARG A 245 13.24 10.69 -1.66
C ARG A 245 13.24 10.21 -0.21
N ALA A 246 12.10 10.27 0.46
CA ALA A 246 11.99 9.83 1.85
C ALA A 246 12.04 8.30 2.02
N LEU A 247 11.64 7.55 1.00
CA LEU A 247 11.55 6.08 1.05
C LEU A 247 12.81 5.40 0.52
N PHE A 248 13.48 5.98 -0.47
CA PHE A 248 14.55 5.31 -1.22
C PHE A 248 15.84 6.13 -1.25
N LYS A 249 16.95 5.53 -0.80
CA LYS A 249 18.27 6.19 -0.81
C LYS A 249 18.73 6.62 -2.23
N LYS A 250 18.37 5.86 -3.26
CA LYS A 250 18.62 6.14 -4.68
C LYS A 250 17.29 6.24 -5.43
N SER A 251 16.48 7.23 -5.09
CA SER A 251 15.12 7.38 -5.60
C SER A 251 15.03 7.54 -7.13
N ALA A 252 16.10 7.96 -7.80
CA ALA A 252 16.11 8.15 -9.25
C ALA A 252 15.79 6.86 -10.02
N ASP A 253 16.35 5.72 -9.61
CA ASP A 253 16.10 4.43 -10.26
C ASP A 253 14.65 3.98 -10.06
N HIS A 254 14.11 4.18 -8.86
CA HIS A 254 12.71 3.89 -8.53
C HIS A 254 11.74 4.76 -9.33
N ILE A 255 12.04 6.06 -9.44
CA ILE A 255 11.25 7.01 -10.23
C ILE A 255 11.28 6.63 -11.72
N ALA A 256 12.43 6.20 -12.26
CA ALA A 256 12.52 5.76 -13.66
C ALA A 256 11.60 4.55 -13.93
N VAL A 257 11.58 3.56 -13.03
CA VAL A 257 10.72 2.38 -13.13
C VAL A 257 9.24 2.77 -13.09
N VAL A 258 8.79 3.55 -12.11
CA VAL A 258 7.37 3.93 -12.02
C VAL A 258 6.94 4.88 -13.14
N THR A 259 7.87 5.71 -13.65
CA THR A 259 7.63 6.54 -14.84
C THR A 259 7.36 5.66 -16.06
N ALA A 260 8.17 4.63 -16.29
CA ALA A 260 7.96 3.68 -17.37
C ALA A 260 6.60 2.96 -17.23
N LEU A 261 6.27 2.45 -16.03
CA LEU A 261 5.01 1.77 -15.77
C LEU A 261 3.79 2.67 -15.95
N ALA A 262 3.88 3.94 -15.61
CA ALA A 262 2.78 4.89 -15.78
C ALA A 262 2.39 5.14 -17.25
N THR A 263 3.29 4.84 -18.19
CA THR A 263 2.99 4.95 -19.63
C THR A 263 2.13 3.79 -20.15
N LYS A 264 2.18 2.62 -19.50
CA LYS A 264 1.52 1.38 -19.94
C LYS A 264 0.69 0.79 -18.81
N GLY A 265 -0.56 1.20 -18.71
CA GLY A 265 -1.47 0.81 -17.63
C GLY A 265 -1.62 -0.70 -17.43
N MET A 266 -1.43 -1.48 -18.48
CA MET A 266 -1.52 -2.95 -18.49
C MET A 266 -0.30 -3.66 -17.87
N GLY A 267 0.70 -2.91 -17.39
CA GLY A 267 1.96 -3.45 -16.88
C GLY A 267 2.98 -3.82 -17.96
N MET A 268 4.18 -4.15 -17.52
CA MET A 268 5.34 -4.50 -18.35
C MET A 268 6.01 -5.76 -17.83
N THR A 269 6.54 -6.57 -18.74
CA THR A 269 7.50 -7.61 -18.38
C THR A 269 8.81 -6.98 -17.89
N ARG A 270 9.63 -7.76 -17.18
CA ARG A 270 10.94 -7.27 -16.73
C ARG A 270 11.80 -6.72 -17.89
N GLN A 271 11.81 -7.39 -19.04
CA GLN A 271 12.59 -6.96 -20.20
C GLN A 271 12.08 -5.65 -20.79
N GLU A 272 10.75 -5.51 -20.96
CA GLU A 272 10.13 -4.25 -21.39
C GLU A 272 10.46 -3.12 -20.42
N LEU A 273 10.43 -3.39 -19.11
CA LEU A 273 10.66 -2.41 -18.06
C LEU A 273 12.11 -1.94 -18.01
N VAL A 274 13.08 -2.86 -18.13
CA VAL A 274 14.52 -2.51 -18.26
C VAL A 274 14.74 -1.59 -19.44
N LYS A 275 14.17 -1.92 -20.61
CA LYS A 275 14.27 -1.09 -21.81
C LYS A 275 13.62 0.28 -21.65
N ALA A 276 12.42 0.33 -21.08
CA ALA A 276 11.64 1.57 -20.95
C ALA A 276 12.19 2.52 -19.86
N SER A 277 12.76 1.98 -18.79
CA SER A 277 13.36 2.78 -17.69
C SER A 277 14.81 3.19 -17.96
N GLY A 278 15.45 2.65 -19.02
CA GLY A 278 16.87 2.86 -19.26
C GLY A 278 17.81 2.15 -18.29
N GLY A 279 17.28 1.22 -17.51
CA GLY A 279 18.02 0.45 -16.51
C GLY A 279 18.90 -0.64 -17.12
N LYS A 280 19.69 -1.31 -16.26
CA LYS A 280 20.45 -2.51 -16.62
C LYS A 280 19.82 -3.72 -15.96
N ASP A 281 19.69 -4.84 -16.68
CA ASP A 281 19.15 -6.09 -16.13
C ASP A 281 20.19 -6.78 -15.22
N ASN A 282 20.22 -6.38 -13.95
CA ASN A 282 21.16 -6.86 -12.94
C ASN A 282 20.51 -6.98 -11.55
N GLY A 283 21.29 -7.35 -10.55
CA GLY A 283 20.83 -7.47 -9.16
C GLY A 283 20.31 -6.15 -8.57
N ALA A 284 20.92 -5.01 -8.90
CA ALA A 284 20.46 -3.70 -8.42
C ALA A 284 19.04 -3.39 -8.94
N PHE A 285 18.74 -3.71 -10.21
CA PHE A 285 17.40 -3.56 -10.76
C PHE A 285 16.37 -4.46 -10.07
N SER A 286 16.77 -5.70 -9.70
CA SER A 286 15.91 -6.59 -8.92
C SER A 286 15.60 -6.00 -7.55
N THR A 287 16.59 -5.39 -6.89
CA THR A 287 16.38 -4.71 -5.60
C THR A 287 15.39 -3.55 -5.73
N VAL A 288 15.52 -2.72 -6.78
CA VAL A 288 14.57 -1.62 -7.04
C VAL A 288 13.14 -2.14 -7.20
N LEU A 289 12.94 -3.21 -7.96
CA LEU A 289 11.61 -3.81 -8.15
C LEU A 289 11.06 -4.38 -6.83
N GLU A 290 11.89 -5.09 -6.07
CA GLU A 290 11.50 -5.64 -4.76
C GLU A 290 11.13 -4.54 -3.76
N GLU A 291 11.90 -3.46 -3.69
CA GLU A 291 11.62 -2.32 -2.83
C GLU A 291 10.32 -1.61 -3.20
N LEU A 292 10.05 -1.40 -4.49
CA LEU A 292 8.80 -0.81 -4.98
C LEU A 292 7.59 -1.71 -4.67
N GLU A 293 7.73 -3.02 -4.79
CA GLU A 293 6.69 -3.98 -4.45
C GLU A 293 6.40 -3.99 -2.95
N GLN A 294 7.44 -4.11 -2.11
CA GLN A 294 7.33 -4.09 -0.65
C GLN A 294 6.69 -2.80 -0.13
N CYS A 295 6.96 -1.67 -0.79
CA CYS A 295 6.36 -0.38 -0.46
C CYS A 295 4.95 -0.19 -1.05
N GLY A 296 4.45 -1.12 -1.86
CA GLY A 296 3.10 -1.09 -2.43
C GLY A 296 2.94 -0.10 -3.60
N PHE A 297 4.02 0.24 -4.31
CA PHE A 297 3.94 1.06 -5.53
C PHE A 297 3.65 0.24 -6.76
N ILE A 298 4.18 -0.97 -6.81
CA ILE A 298 3.97 -1.91 -7.90
C ILE A 298 3.50 -3.25 -7.36
N ARG A 299 2.92 -4.05 -8.22
CA ARG A 299 2.63 -5.44 -7.91
C ARG A 299 3.08 -6.33 -9.06
N LEU A 300 3.36 -7.58 -8.73
CA LEU A 300 3.60 -8.63 -9.70
C LEU A 300 2.29 -9.33 -10.02
N TYR A 301 2.04 -9.53 -11.31
CA TYR A 301 0.98 -10.37 -11.83
C TYR A 301 1.59 -11.62 -12.45
N GLU A 302 1.18 -12.76 -11.94
CA GLU A 302 1.47 -14.01 -12.60
C GLU A 302 0.53 -14.20 -13.79
N PRO A 303 1.06 -14.61 -14.97
CA PRO A 303 0.22 -14.94 -16.10
C PRO A 303 -0.56 -16.23 -15.80
N PHE A 304 -1.77 -16.32 -16.32
CA PHE A 304 -2.56 -17.55 -16.27
C PHE A 304 -1.80 -18.71 -16.95
N SER A 305 -1.76 -19.88 -16.30
CA SER A 305 -1.15 -21.09 -16.82
C SER A 305 -2.07 -22.29 -16.62
N THR A 306 -2.32 -23.05 -17.69
CA THR A 306 -3.10 -24.29 -17.64
C THR A 306 -2.34 -25.48 -17.03
N ALA A 307 -1.04 -25.37 -16.92
CA ALA A 307 -0.24 -26.39 -16.26
C ALA A 307 -0.51 -26.35 -14.76
N ASN A 308 -1.10 -27.40 -14.21
CA ASN A 308 -1.32 -27.67 -12.77
C ASN A 308 -0.01 -27.76 -11.95
N LYS A 309 1.06 -27.16 -12.41
CA LYS A 309 2.36 -27.17 -11.76
C LYS A 309 2.62 -25.79 -11.18
N MET A 310 2.55 -25.69 -9.86
CA MET A 310 3.36 -24.77 -9.07
C MET A 310 4.85 -25.07 -9.34
N THR A 311 5.23 -25.14 -10.60
CA THR A 311 6.63 -25.28 -10.97
C THR A 311 7.17 -23.88 -11.15
N SER A 312 8.24 -23.60 -10.39
CA SER A 312 9.18 -22.49 -10.54
C SER A 312 9.82 -22.46 -11.95
N ASP A 313 9.00 -22.52 -13.00
CA ASP A 313 9.49 -22.59 -14.37
C ASP A 313 10.04 -21.22 -14.77
N ILE A 314 11.29 -21.18 -15.19
CA ILE A 314 12.01 -19.97 -15.64
C ILE A 314 11.22 -19.21 -16.71
N ARG A 315 10.39 -19.93 -17.52
CA ARG A 315 9.51 -19.33 -18.53
C ARG A 315 8.36 -18.51 -17.91
N GLN A 316 7.77 -18.94 -16.79
CA GLN A 316 6.72 -18.19 -16.10
C GLN A 316 7.27 -16.87 -15.53
N LYS A 317 8.48 -16.90 -14.95
CA LYS A 317 9.14 -15.67 -14.45
C LYS A 317 9.41 -14.63 -15.55
N ARG A 318 9.63 -15.05 -16.79
CA ARG A 318 9.83 -14.14 -17.94
C ARG A 318 8.57 -13.38 -18.35
N ASN A 319 7.40 -13.97 -18.15
CA ASN A 319 6.11 -13.41 -18.53
C ASN A 319 5.38 -12.68 -17.39
N THR A 320 5.94 -12.71 -16.18
CA THR A 320 5.41 -11.94 -15.04
C THR A 320 5.35 -10.46 -15.39
N LEU A 321 4.19 -9.85 -15.16
CA LEU A 321 3.95 -8.44 -15.40
C LEU A 321 4.14 -7.64 -14.12
N PHE A 322 4.86 -6.54 -14.23
CA PHE A 322 4.95 -5.51 -13.22
C PHE A 322 3.94 -4.41 -13.55
N GLN A 323 3.08 -4.08 -12.61
CA GLN A 323 2.05 -3.04 -12.80
C GLN A 323 2.17 -1.99 -11.69
N LEU A 324 2.05 -0.72 -12.08
CA LEU A 324 1.88 0.38 -11.12
C LEU A 324 0.53 0.25 -10.44
N VAL A 325 0.49 0.29 -9.10
CA VAL A 325 -0.73 0.16 -8.29
C VAL A 325 -0.94 1.31 -7.31
N ASP A 326 -0.03 2.26 -7.28
CA ASP A 326 -0.17 3.46 -6.48
C ASP A 326 -1.02 4.52 -7.21
N PHE A 327 -2.20 4.79 -6.65
CA PHE A 327 -3.18 5.72 -7.23
C PHE A 327 -2.63 7.14 -7.35
N TYR A 328 -1.99 7.65 -6.28
CA TYR A 328 -1.42 8.98 -6.32
C TYR A 328 -0.32 9.11 -7.39
N THR A 329 0.58 8.13 -7.48
CA THR A 329 1.62 8.12 -8.53
C THR A 329 1.02 8.09 -9.94
N LEU A 330 -0.04 7.29 -10.16
CA LEU A 330 -0.74 7.26 -11.45
C LEU A 330 -1.41 8.62 -11.75
N PHE A 331 -2.07 9.21 -10.74
CA PHE A 331 -2.69 10.53 -10.86
C PHE A 331 -1.66 11.61 -11.15
N TYR A 332 -0.51 11.59 -10.46
CA TYR A 332 0.61 12.51 -10.71
C TYR A 332 1.05 12.47 -12.16
N PHE A 333 1.30 11.29 -12.71
CA PHE A 333 1.75 11.17 -14.11
C PHE A 333 0.67 11.54 -15.12
N ARG A 334 -0.60 11.36 -14.81
CA ARG A 334 -1.71 11.64 -15.74
C ARG A 334 -2.16 13.10 -15.71
N PHE A 335 -2.13 13.75 -14.55
CA PHE A 335 -2.68 15.10 -14.39
C PHE A 335 -1.64 16.11 -13.92
N ILE A 336 -0.96 15.90 -12.78
CA ILE A 336 -0.07 16.91 -12.21
C ILE A 336 1.08 17.21 -13.16
N LYS A 337 1.75 16.17 -13.66
CA LYS A 337 2.86 16.30 -14.63
C LYS A 337 2.42 16.88 -15.98
N HIS A 338 1.15 16.74 -16.35
CA HIS A 338 0.60 17.25 -17.61
C HIS A 338 0.11 18.69 -17.51
N ASN A 339 -0.06 19.24 -16.32
CA ASN A 339 -0.46 20.65 -16.12
C ASN A 339 0.70 21.62 -16.38
N LYS A 340 1.12 21.72 -17.67
CA LYS A 340 2.23 22.55 -18.09
C LYS A 340 1.98 24.06 -17.94
N TYR A 341 0.72 24.48 -17.98
CA TYR A 341 0.30 25.89 -17.89
C TYR A 341 -0.02 26.32 -16.48
N GLN A 342 0.18 25.45 -15.47
CA GLN A 342 -0.12 25.70 -14.07
C GLN A 342 -1.57 26.18 -13.84
N ASP A 343 -2.51 25.59 -14.55
CA ASP A 343 -3.94 25.84 -14.35
C ASP A 343 -4.37 25.31 -12.98
N SER A 344 -4.81 26.21 -12.11
CA SER A 344 -5.25 25.88 -10.75
C SER A 344 -6.58 25.13 -10.70
N SER A 345 -7.34 25.09 -11.80
CA SER A 345 -8.60 24.37 -11.95
C SER A 345 -8.48 23.19 -12.93
N PHE A 346 -7.27 22.69 -13.13
CA PHE A 346 -6.96 21.67 -14.15
C PHE A 346 -7.77 20.38 -14.00
N TRP A 347 -8.00 19.95 -12.76
CA TRP A 347 -8.83 18.77 -12.50
C TRP A 347 -10.29 19.01 -12.86
N SER A 348 -10.88 20.11 -12.37
CA SER A 348 -12.28 20.47 -12.65
C SER A 348 -12.54 20.60 -14.15
N SER A 349 -11.62 21.20 -14.90
CA SER A 349 -11.72 21.36 -16.36
C SER A 349 -11.50 20.06 -17.12
N SER A 350 -10.80 19.08 -16.53
CA SER A 350 -10.45 17.80 -17.18
C SER A 350 -11.53 16.72 -17.06
N GLN A 351 -12.54 16.84 -16.20
CA GLN A 351 -13.50 15.77 -15.82
C GLN A 351 -14.31 15.12 -16.96
N ASN A 352 -14.42 15.79 -18.12
CA ASN A 352 -15.11 15.25 -19.28
C ASN A 352 -14.15 14.98 -20.45
N SER A 353 -12.84 15.06 -20.19
CA SER A 353 -11.83 14.85 -21.22
C SER A 353 -11.54 13.36 -21.47
N GLN A 354 -11.00 13.03 -22.64
CA GLN A 354 -10.50 11.69 -22.95
C GLN A 354 -9.42 11.25 -21.94
N LEU A 355 -8.62 12.20 -21.45
CA LEU A 355 -7.61 11.96 -20.41
C LEU A 355 -8.25 11.41 -19.12
N TYR A 356 -9.33 12.08 -18.65
CA TYR A 356 -10.08 11.64 -17.49
C TYR A 356 -10.68 10.24 -17.69
N HIS A 357 -11.34 9.99 -18.81
CA HIS A 357 -11.99 8.70 -19.07
C HIS A 357 -10.98 7.55 -19.12
N THR A 358 -9.83 7.78 -19.74
CA THR A 358 -8.74 6.77 -19.79
C THR A 358 -8.17 6.49 -18.41
N TRP A 359 -7.91 7.55 -17.62
CA TRP A 359 -7.42 7.41 -16.26
C TRP A 359 -8.43 6.74 -15.34
N ALA A 360 -9.70 7.14 -15.42
CA ALA A 360 -10.76 6.61 -14.57
C ALA A 360 -10.98 5.11 -14.80
N GLY A 361 -10.97 4.64 -16.06
CA GLY A 361 -11.03 3.22 -16.39
C GLY A 361 -9.89 2.45 -15.76
N LEU A 362 -8.64 2.87 -15.97
CA LEU A 362 -7.46 2.23 -15.43
C LEU A 362 -7.43 2.25 -13.89
N SER A 363 -7.79 3.39 -13.30
CA SER A 363 -7.83 3.52 -11.83
C SER A 363 -8.92 2.65 -11.21
N PHE A 364 -10.05 2.47 -11.89
CA PHE A 364 -11.12 1.59 -11.42
C PHE A 364 -10.70 0.11 -11.49
N GLU A 365 -9.99 -0.31 -12.54
CA GLU A 365 -9.38 -1.65 -12.60
C GLU A 365 -8.43 -1.87 -11.40
N MET A 366 -7.56 -0.90 -11.11
CA MET A 366 -6.68 -0.95 -9.93
C MET A 366 -7.50 -1.01 -8.62
N LEU A 367 -8.59 -0.27 -8.53
CA LEU A 367 -9.48 -0.26 -7.36
C LEU A 367 -10.08 -1.65 -7.13
N CYS A 368 -10.62 -2.28 -8.17
CA CYS A 368 -11.15 -3.64 -8.12
C CYS A 368 -10.10 -4.64 -7.65
N LEU A 369 -8.90 -4.55 -8.22
CA LEU A 369 -7.80 -5.45 -7.88
C LEU A 369 -7.27 -5.26 -6.44
N ASN A 370 -7.33 -4.04 -5.89
CA ASN A 370 -6.99 -3.77 -4.50
C ASN A 370 -8.07 -4.25 -3.51
N HIS A 371 -9.30 -4.48 -4.01
CA HIS A 371 -10.44 -4.96 -3.23
C HIS A 371 -10.90 -6.36 -3.67
N ILE A 372 -9.95 -7.20 -4.13
CA ILE A 372 -10.25 -8.53 -4.67
C ILE A 372 -10.99 -9.43 -3.68
N ASP A 373 -10.73 -9.30 -2.38
CA ASP A 373 -11.42 -10.08 -1.35
C ASP A 373 -12.90 -9.72 -1.26
N LYS A 374 -13.25 -8.44 -1.51
CA LYS A 374 -14.65 -7.98 -1.59
C LYS A 374 -15.34 -8.53 -2.83
N ILE A 375 -14.64 -8.59 -3.97
CA ILE A 375 -15.14 -9.22 -5.20
C ILE A 375 -15.39 -10.71 -4.97
N LYS A 376 -14.47 -11.44 -4.33
CA LYS A 376 -14.66 -12.85 -3.97
C LYS A 376 -15.84 -13.04 -3.04
N HIS A 377 -16.04 -12.13 -2.09
CA HIS A 377 -17.17 -12.16 -1.18
C HIS A 377 -18.50 -11.98 -1.96
N ALA A 378 -18.59 -10.98 -2.81
CA ALA A 378 -19.76 -10.71 -3.65
C ALA A 378 -20.08 -11.87 -4.60
N LEU A 379 -19.08 -12.60 -5.08
CA LEU A 379 -19.24 -13.82 -5.87
C LEU A 379 -19.66 -15.05 -5.03
N GLY A 380 -19.62 -14.98 -3.70
CA GLY A 380 -19.88 -16.10 -2.80
C GLY A 380 -18.78 -17.17 -2.78
N ILE A 381 -17.55 -16.79 -3.11
CA ILE A 381 -16.41 -17.73 -3.26
C ILE A 381 -15.28 -17.49 -2.23
N SER A 382 -15.55 -16.80 -1.14
CA SER A 382 -14.54 -16.53 -0.08
C SER A 382 -13.93 -17.81 0.51
N GLY A 383 -14.69 -18.91 0.53
CA GLY A 383 -14.23 -20.23 1.00
C GLY A 383 -13.58 -21.10 -0.08
N VAL A 384 -13.55 -20.65 -1.33
CA VAL A 384 -12.96 -21.42 -2.45
C VAL A 384 -11.51 -21.01 -2.65
N GLN A 385 -10.62 -21.99 -2.74
CA GLN A 385 -9.23 -21.71 -3.10
C GLN A 385 -9.17 -21.16 -4.53
N THR A 386 -8.55 -19.97 -4.69
CA THR A 386 -8.49 -19.24 -5.96
C THR A 386 -7.09 -18.75 -6.25
N LEU A 387 -6.74 -18.69 -7.54
CA LEU A 387 -5.59 -17.94 -8.05
C LEU A 387 -6.10 -16.71 -8.82
N VAL A 388 -5.61 -15.54 -8.45
CA VAL A 388 -5.92 -14.27 -9.13
C VAL A 388 -4.78 -13.96 -10.08
N CYS A 389 -5.08 -13.86 -11.35
CA CYS A 389 -4.09 -13.67 -12.40
C CYS A 389 -4.64 -12.81 -13.55
N SER A 390 -3.79 -12.48 -14.51
CA SER A 390 -4.16 -11.87 -15.77
C SER A 390 -3.82 -12.80 -16.93
N TRP A 391 -4.35 -12.52 -18.09
CA TRP A 391 -3.99 -13.26 -19.28
C TRP A 391 -3.86 -12.34 -20.49
N ARG A 392 -2.92 -12.65 -21.36
CA ARG A 392 -2.69 -11.96 -22.63
C ARG A 392 -2.51 -12.98 -23.73
N SER A 393 -3.19 -12.76 -24.86
CA SER A 393 -3.02 -13.60 -26.07
C SER A 393 -1.57 -13.58 -26.52
N SER A 394 -1.06 -14.74 -26.89
CA SER A 394 0.24 -14.91 -27.57
C SER A 394 0.18 -14.53 -29.04
N ASN A 395 -1.03 -14.51 -29.62
CA ASN A 395 -1.24 -14.13 -31.03
C ASN A 395 -1.14 -12.61 -31.21
N THR A 396 -0.13 -12.17 -31.95
CA THR A 396 0.15 -10.74 -32.21
C THR A 396 -0.88 -10.06 -33.11
N GLU A 397 -1.63 -10.81 -33.90
CA GLU A 397 -2.69 -10.29 -34.77
C GLU A 397 -3.99 -10.00 -34.01
N LYS A 398 -4.29 -10.83 -33.01
CA LYS A 398 -5.48 -10.68 -32.16
C LYS A 398 -5.09 -10.31 -30.72
N ARG A 399 -4.68 -9.07 -30.51
CA ARG A 399 -4.24 -8.55 -29.20
C ARG A 399 -5.38 -8.52 -28.20
N THR A 400 -5.67 -9.66 -27.60
CA THR A 400 -6.69 -9.80 -26.55
C THR A 400 -6.04 -9.92 -25.19
N GLN A 401 -6.61 -9.25 -24.20
CA GLN A 401 -6.16 -9.29 -22.81
C GLN A 401 -7.34 -9.37 -21.86
N ILE A 402 -7.12 -10.06 -20.74
CA ILE A 402 -8.02 -10.14 -19.59
C ILE A 402 -7.25 -9.66 -18.37
N ASP A 403 -7.72 -8.56 -17.77
CA ASP A 403 -7.02 -7.89 -16.68
C ASP A 403 -7.21 -8.60 -15.33
N LEU A 404 -8.34 -9.28 -15.16
CA LEU A 404 -8.65 -10.06 -13.95
C LEU A 404 -9.27 -11.38 -14.32
N LEU A 405 -8.57 -12.45 -13.98
CA LEU A 405 -9.06 -13.83 -13.93
C LEU A 405 -9.06 -14.31 -12.48
N ILE A 406 -10.13 -14.96 -12.08
CA ILE A 406 -10.18 -15.69 -10.81
C ILE A 406 -10.29 -17.17 -11.15
N ASP A 407 -9.15 -17.87 -11.15
CA ASP A 407 -9.08 -19.30 -11.39
C ASP A 407 -9.40 -20.04 -10.09
N ARG A 408 -10.47 -20.83 -10.11
CA ARG A 408 -11.04 -21.49 -8.93
C ARG A 408 -10.71 -22.98 -8.94
N LYS A 409 -10.58 -23.56 -7.76
CA LYS A 409 -10.37 -25.01 -7.58
C LYS A 409 -11.63 -25.85 -7.84
N ASP A 410 -12.80 -25.23 -7.90
CA ASP A 410 -14.08 -25.88 -8.24
C ASP A 410 -14.35 -25.91 -9.75
N GLU A 411 -13.31 -26.05 -10.55
CA GLU A 411 -13.34 -26.22 -12.01
C GLU A 411 -14.02 -25.06 -12.76
N THR A 412 -13.93 -23.84 -12.19
CA THR A 412 -14.53 -22.63 -12.78
C THR A 412 -13.50 -21.50 -12.88
N ILE A 413 -13.59 -20.69 -13.92
CA ILE A 413 -12.82 -19.45 -14.08
C ILE A 413 -13.79 -18.29 -14.23
N ASN A 414 -13.71 -17.30 -13.34
CA ASN A 414 -14.37 -16.02 -13.57
C ASN A 414 -13.49 -15.14 -14.46
N ILE A 415 -14.00 -14.77 -15.62
CA ILE A 415 -13.39 -13.79 -16.52
C ILE A 415 -14.02 -12.46 -16.21
N CYS A 416 -13.27 -11.57 -15.55
CA CYS A 416 -13.80 -10.32 -15.05
C CYS A 416 -13.47 -9.18 -16.01
N GLU A 417 -14.49 -8.42 -16.37
CA GLU A 417 -14.39 -7.17 -17.14
C GLU A 417 -14.82 -6.02 -16.25
N MET A 418 -14.03 -4.97 -16.16
CA MET A 418 -14.23 -3.85 -15.24
C MET A 418 -14.57 -2.58 -16.02
N LYS A 419 -15.63 -1.85 -15.64
CA LYS A 419 -16.08 -0.64 -16.33
C LYS A 419 -16.48 0.46 -15.35
N PHE A 420 -15.84 1.61 -15.46
CA PHE A 420 -16.22 2.81 -14.71
C PHE A 420 -17.07 3.73 -15.57
N TYR A 421 -18.32 3.92 -15.16
CA TYR A 421 -19.31 4.70 -15.90
C TYR A 421 -20.06 5.67 -14.99
N LYS A 422 -20.77 6.63 -15.59
CA LYS A 422 -21.59 7.62 -14.86
C LYS A 422 -23.00 7.10 -14.51
N SER A 423 -23.42 6.01 -15.14
CA SER A 423 -24.74 5.37 -15.01
C SER A 423 -24.57 3.87 -15.21
N GLU A 424 -25.67 3.12 -15.22
CA GLU A 424 -25.65 1.70 -15.61
C GLU A 424 -24.95 1.51 -16.97
N PHE A 425 -24.14 0.48 -17.04
CA PHE A 425 -23.40 0.16 -18.25
C PHE A 425 -24.28 -0.61 -19.24
N GLU A 426 -24.37 -0.15 -20.48
CA GLU A 426 -25.13 -0.80 -21.53
C GLU A 426 -24.20 -1.59 -22.46
N ILE A 427 -24.48 -2.88 -22.62
CA ILE A 427 -23.75 -3.74 -23.57
C ILE A 427 -24.36 -3.52 -24.95
N SER A 428 -23.59 -2.98 -25.89
CA SER A 428 -23.96 -2.91 -27.29
C SER A 428 -23.70 -4.23 -27.99
N LYS A 429 -24.27 -4.44 -29.19
CA LYS A 429 -24.01 -5.62 -30.03
C LYS A 429 -22.49 -5.79 -30.31
N GLU A 430 -21.82 -4.72 -30.67
CA GLU A 430 -20.39 -4.76 -30.97
C GLU A 430 -19.54 -5.10 -29.74
N TYR A 431 -20.00 -4.66 -28.55
CA TYR A 431 -19.32 -4.99 -27.31
C TYR A 431 -19.55 -6.44 -26.87
N GLU A 432 -20.76 -6.97 -27.08
CA GLU A 432 -21.06 -8.40 -26.92
C GLU A 432 -20.15 -9.26 -27.79
N GLU A 433 -20.07 -8.92 -29.10
CA GLU A 433 -19.18 -9.65 -30.04
C GLU A 433 -17.72 -9.63 -29.59
N LYS A 434 -17.22 -8.51 -29.07
CA LYS A 434 -15.87 -8.40 -28.50
C LYS A 434 -15.67 -9.28 -27.26
N LEU A 435 -16.66 -9.36 -26.37
CA LEU A 435 -16.60 -10.21 -25.18
C LEU A 435 -16.61 -11.69 -25.56
N LEU A 436 -17.48 -12.10 -26.48
CA LEU A 436 -17.53 -13.48 -27.00
C LEU A 436 -16.24 -13.88 -27.69
N GLU A 437 -15.66 -13.00 -28.52
CA GLU A 437 -14.38 -13.24 -29.18
C GLU A 437 -13.23 -13.37 -28.14
N LYS A 438 -13.23 -12.56 -27.08
CA LYS A 438 -12.29 -12.65 -25.97
C LYS A 438 -12.36 -14.03 -25.29
N LEU A 439 -13.56 -14.52 -24.99
CA LEU A 439 -13.78 -15.85 -24.41
C LEU A 439 -13.30 -16.96 -25.35
N ARG A 440 -13.62 -16.85 -26.65
CA ARG A 440 -13.21 -17.81 -27.69
C ARG A 440 -11.69 -17.91 -27.78
N ILE A 441 -10.99 -16.77 -27.92
CA ILE A 441 -9.52 -16.75 -28.01
C ILE A 441 -8.87 -17.30 -26.74
N PHE A 442 -9.40 -16.95 -25.56
CA PHE A 442 -8.93 -17.49 -24.29
C PHE A 442 -9.04 -19.02 -24.25
N THR A 443 -10.20 -19.57 -24.64
CA THR A 443 -10.43 -21.02 -24.66
C THR A 443 -9.51 -21.73 -25.65
N GLU A 444 -9.37 -21.20 -26.85
CA GLU A 444 -8.54 -21.79 -27.92
C GLU A 444 -7.05 -21.81 -27.54
N GLU A 445 -6.52 -20.73 -26.98
CA GLU A 445 -5.11 -20.64 -26.63
C GLU A 445 -4.76 -21.39 -25.33
N THR A 446 -5.64 -21.34 -24.34
CA THR A 446 -5.37 -22.00 -23.04
C THR A 446 -5.77 -23.47 -23.03
N LYS A 447 -6.67 -23.88 -23.92
CA LYS A 447 -7.23 -25.24 -23.97
C LYS A 447 -7.78 -25.69 -22.60
N THR A 448 -8.31 -24.73 -21.83
CA THR A 448 -8.89 -25.03 -20.51
C THR A 448 -10.15 -25.85 -20.64
N SER A 449 -10.30 -26.85 -19.75
CA SER A 449 -11.54 -27.64 -19.61
C SER A 449 -12.50 -27.05 -18.57
N LYS A 450 -12.10 -25.99 -17.86
CA LYS A 450 -12.91 -25.37 -16.83
C LYS A 450 -14.08 -24.58 -17.41
N SER A 451 -15.18 -24.49 -16.68
CA SER A 451 -16.29 -23.61 -16.99
C SER A 451 -15.90 -22.14 -16.91
N LEU A 452 -16.27 -21.36 -17.92
CA LEU A 452 -15.98 -19.92 -17.95
C LEU A 452 -17.24 -19.13 -17.55
N LEU A 453 -17.11 -18.23 -16.58
CA LEU A 453 -18.17 -17.32 -16.15
C LEU A 453 -17.74 -15.88 -16.45
N LEU A 454 -18.39 -15.25 -17.40
CA LEU A 454 -18.20 -13.81 -17.65
C LEU A 454 -18.79 -13.02 -16.50
N THR A 455 -17.94 -12.26 -15.83
CA THR A 455 -18.28 -11.44 -14.67
C THR A 455 -18.04 -9.97 -15.01
N LEU A 456 -19.08 -9.15 -14.89
CA LEU A 456 -18.94 -7.71 -15.12
C LEU A 456 -18.91 -6.97 -13.78
N ILE A 457 -17.90 -6.09 -13.61
CA ILE A 457 -17.73 -5.25 -12.42
C ILE A 457 -17.88 -3.79 -12.88
N THR A 458 -18.92 -3.12 -12.42
CA THR A 458 -19.26 -1.78 -12.91
C THR A 458 -19.54 -0.80 -11.76
N SER A 459 -19.55 0.50 -12.06
CA SER A 459 -19.89 1.52 -11.07
C SER A 459 -21.33 1.39 -10.57
N PHE A 460 -22.31 1.13 -11.46
CA PHE A 460 -23.74 1.22 -11.16
C PHE A 460 -24.56 0.00 -11.62
N GLY A 461 -23.93 -1.06 -12.08
CA GLY A 461 -24.63 -2.24 -12.62
C GLY A 461 -24.76 -2.21 -14.13
N LEU A 462 -25.49 -3.19 -14.63
CA LEU A 462 -25.80 -3.39 -16.04
C LEU A 462 -27.23 -2.99 -16.36
N LYS A 463 -27.39 -2.22 -17.42
CA LYS A 463 -28.69 -2.03 -18.05
C LYS A 463 -29.13 -3.33 -18.75
N GLN A 464 -30.26 -3.86 -18.36
CA GLN A 464 -30.76 -5.10 -18.94
C GLN A 464 -31.20 -4.89 -20.39
N ASN A 465 -30.64 -5.68 -21.28
CA ASN A 465 -30.99 -5.74 -22.69
C ASN A 465 -30.66 -7.13 -23.26
N LYS A 466 -31.01 -7.43 -24.50
CA LYS A 466 -30.75 -8.72 -25.15
C LYS A 466 -29.26 -9.08 -25.27
N HIS A 467 -28.34 -8.11 -25.11
CA HIS A 467 -26.91 -8.30 -25.21
C HIS A 467 -26.26 -8.54 -23.84
N SER A 468 -27.01 -8.24 -22.74
CA SER A 468 -26.51 -8.45 -21.37
C SER A 468 -26.62 -9.92 -20.90
N ASP A 469 -27.36 -10.75 -21.59
CA ASP A 469 -27.64 -12.15 -21.23
C ASP A 469 -26.37 -13.04 -21.25
N ILE A 470 -25.32 -12.60 -21.93
CA ILE A 470 -24.02 -13.29 -21.93
C ILE A 470 -23.27 -13.15 -20.58
N VAL A 471 -23.70 -12.27 -19.69
CA VAL A 471 -23.05 -12.02 -18.40
C VAL A 471 -23.67 -12.88 -17.32
N GLN A 472 -22.90 -13.85 -16.78
CA GLN A 472 -23.38 -14.74 -15.74
C GLN A 472 -23.39 -14.11 -14.34
N LYS A 473 -22.52 -13.14 -14.09
CA LYS A 473 -22.42 -12.44 -12.80
C LYS A 473 -22.13 -10.96 -13.01
N GLN A 474 -22.80 -10.14 -12.22
CA GLN A 474 -22.45 -8.72 -12.11
C GLN A 474 -22.13 -8.36 -10.67
N ILE A 475 -21.23 -7.41 -10.51
CA ILE A 475 -20.81 -6.81 -9.24
C ILE A 475 -20.85 -5.31 -9.45
N THR A 476 -21.41 -4.57 -8.51
CA THR A 476 -21.37 -3.11 -8.53
C THR A 476 -20.22 -2.59 -7.63
N MET A 477 -19.89 -1.35 -7.81
CA MET A 477 -18.88 -0.68 -6.95
C MET A 477 -19.32 -0.69 -5.48
N ASP A 478 -20.61 -0.75 -5.17
CA ASP A 478 -21.12 -0.75 -3.80
C ASP A 478 -20.67 -1.97 -3.01
N GLU A 479 -20.50 -3.13 -3.66
CA GLU A 479 -19.97 -4.33 -3.02
C GLU A 479 -18.49 -4.20 -2.59
N LEU A 480 -17.75 -3.25 -3.16
CA LEU A 480 -16.36 -3.00 -2.75
C LEU A 480 -16.25 -2.26 -1.40
N PHE A 481 -17.37 -1.68 -0.92
CA PHE A 481 -17.44 -0.97 0.37
C PHE A 481 -17.87 -1.84 1.54
N ILE A 482 -18.28 -3.08 1.33
CA ILE A 482 -18.87 -3.96 2.34
C ILE A 482 -17.80 -4.71 3.14
#